data_0f3a9e04067d31a7bb588e61f649d13a
#
_entry.id   0f3a9e04067d31a7bb588e61f649d13a
#
_cell.length_a   1.000
_cell.length_b   1.000
_cell.length_c   1.000
_cell.angle_alpha   90.00
_cell.angle_beta   90.00
_cell.angle_gamma   90.00
#
_symmetry.space_group_name_H-M   'P 1'
#
loop_
_entity.id
_entity.type
_entity.pdbx_description
1 polymer ?
#
loop_
_entity_poly.entity_id
_entity_poly.type
_entity_poly.pdbx_seq_one_letter_code
_entity_poly.pdbx_strand_id
1 'polypeptide(L)'
;YVHKILTGRKADFDHLRQFHGISGFLRPEESITDPCISGHASNSVSIALGMAHARTIRGHKYHVVAVIGDGALSGGMAYEALNSAGDSGEPLIVVLNDNNMSIDQNVGALSRHLAKLRISPRYMRAKTRAKQIFGAIPGGKNIIRGISSINSAVKSVLLPSSLFEEMGFVYLGPVDGHDIKAVCEILQLAKRMKRPTLVHVITKKGKGYQFAEEHPDAFHGVSKFNPFTGQGYSKSSTTFSSIFGQTLCELAAKDGRICAVTAAMPSGTGLSDFSTQFPTRFFDVGIAEEHAVAMSAGMAKQGLKPVCAIYSTFLQRGYDQLIHDVAIEGNINAVFAIDRAGIVGADGATHNGVFDIAYLRSIPGLTILCPSNFAELKSMLTRALYHESGAVAIRYPRGGQGNFTADTTANWASCIYKTSPKHEFASVTIVSYGIMINEALLAADLLSDLGIHVQVWKINEISETYRFLSDEMRHSLGNTVYVLEDAVCNGCLGECLASSLQDDHTI
;
A
#
# COMPACT_ATOMS: atom_id res chain seq x y z
N TYR A 1 16.62 0.97 -7.19
CA TYR A 1 17.76 1.89 -7.37
C TYR A 1 18.87 1.28 -8.22
N VAL A 2 19.31 0.05 -7.93
CA VAL A 2 20.39 -0.60 -8.68
C VAL A 2 20.12 -0.62 -10.19
N HIS A 3 18.89 -0.93 -10.62
CA HIS A 3 18.47 -0.87 -12.01
C HIS A 3 18.71 0.53 -12.61
N LYS A 4 18.29 1.60 -11.94
CA LYS A 4 18.50 2.98 -12.42
C LYS A 4 20.00 3.33 -12.55
N ILE A 5 20.82 2.91 -11.60
CA ILE A 5 22.27 3.11 -11.65
C ILE A 5 22.88 2.38 -12.86
N LEU A 6 22.51 1.11 -13.07
CA LEU A 6 23.01 0.29 -14.18
C LEU A 6 22.52 0.75 -15.55
N THR A 7 21.42 1.48 -15.62
CA THR A 7 20.84 2.06 -16.85
C THR A 7 21.19 3.54 -17.07
N GLY A 8 22.27 4.02 -16.43
CA GLY A 8 22.90 5.31 -16.72
C GLY A 8 22.42 6.49 -15.88
N ARG A 9 21.44 6.31 -14.98
CA ARG A 9 20.84 7.39 -14.17
C ARG A 9 21.53 7.63 -12.80
N LYS A 10 22.80 7.25 -12.65
CA LYS A 10 23.53 7.41 -11.37
C LYS A 10 23.64 8.87 -10.93
N ALA A 11 23.90 9.80 -11.87
CA ALA A 11 24.05 11.21 -11.57
C ALA A 11 22.75 11.86 -11.06
N ASP A 12 21.58 11.32 -11.45
CA ASP A 12 20.28 11.90 -11.09
C ASP A 12 19.87 11.57 -9.64
N PHE A 13 20.65 10.74 -8.93
CA PHE A 13 20.37 10.36 -7.54
C PHE A 13 20.49 11.51 -6.55
N ASP A 14 21.19 12.60 -6.89
CA ASP A 14 21.24 13.82 -6.07
C ASP A 14 19.85 14.46 -5.91
N HIS A 15 18.96 14.22 -6.87
CA HIS A 15 17.57 14.68 -6.89
C HIS A 15 16.54 13.55 -6.72
N LEU A 16 16.95 12.39 -6.18
CA LEU A 16 16.06 11.25 -5.95
C LEU A 16 14.89 11.65 -5.04
N ARG A 17 13.64 11.36 -5.48
CA ARG A 17 12.39 11.65 -4.75
C ARG A 17 12.16 13.15 -4.47
N GLN A 18 12.76 14.03 -5.24
CA GLN A 18 12.56 15.46 -5.17
C GLN A 18 11.72 15.95 -6.37
N PHE A 19 11.19 17.16 -6.27
CA PHE A 19 10.48 17.80 -7.37
C PHE A 19 11.41 17.92 -8.60
N HIS A 20 10.93 17.55 -9.77
CA HIS A 20 11.71 17.38 -10.99
C HIS A 20 12.89 16.40 -10.93
N GLY A 21 13.00 15.60 -9.86
CA GLY A 21 13.99 14.54 -9.74
C GLY A 21 13.45 13.16 -10.17
N ILE A 22 14.33 12.14 -10.09
CA ILE A 22 13.93 10.78 -10.43
C ILE A 22 13.08 10.12 -9.33
N SER A 23 12.13 9.30 -9.76
CA SER A 23 11.25 8.53 -8.89
C SER A 23 12.00 7.46 -8.10
N GLY A 24 11.50 7.12 -6.92
CA GLY A 24 11.94 5.95 -6.15
C GLY A 24 11.56 4.61 -6.79
N PHE A 25 10.66 4.62 -7.78
CA PHE A 25 10.14 3.45 -8.49
C PHE A 25 10.46 3.51 -9.98
N LEU A 26 10.23 2.41 -10.71
CA LEU A 26 10.35 2.38 -12.16
C LEU A 26 9.28 3.28 -12.79
N ARG A 27 9.66 4.05 -13.79
CA ARG A 27 8.77 4.94 -14.57
C ARG A 27 9.15 4.93 -16.04
N PRO A 28 8.26 4.51 -16.94
CA PRO A 28 8.52 4.49 -18.38
C PRO A 28 8.89 5.87 -18.96
N GLU A 29 8.37 6.96 -18.37
CA GLU A 29 8.71 8.31 -18.79
C GLU A 29 10.16 8.71 -18.48
N GLU A 30 10.82 8.04 -17.52
CA GLU A 30 12.21 8.32 -17.19
C GLU A 30 13.19 7.58 -18.08
N SER A 31 12.84 6.39 -18.56
CA SER A 31 13.73 5.56 -19.37
C SER A 31 12.99 4.46 -20.12
N ILE A 32 13.39 4.22 -21.38
CA ILE A 32 12.93 3.07 -22.16
C ILE A 32 13.27 1.72 -21.51
N THR A 33 14.20 1.70 -20.56
CA THR A 33 14.57 0.50 -19.80
C THR A 33 13.61 0.20 -18.65
N ASP A 34 12.65 1.05 -18.39
CA ASP A 34 11.60 0.87 -17.38
C ASP A 34 10.32 0.37 -18.09
N PRO A 35 10.08 -0.94 -18.21
CA PRO A 35 9.03 -1.49 -19.09
C PRO A 35 7.60 -1.20 -18.58
N CYS A 36 7.45 -0.91 -17.29
CA CYS A 36 6.17 -0.56 -16.66
C CYS A 36 6.40 0.25 -15.38
N ILE A 37 5.37 0.95 -14.96
CA ILE A 37 5.38 1.60 -13.65
C ILE A 37 5.36 0.56 -12.53
N SER A 38 6.09 0.82 -11.44
CA SER A 38 6.04 0.00 -10.23
C SER A 38 5.74 0.88 -9.01
N GLY A 39 5.34 0.25 -7.91
CA GLY A 39 4.99 0.95 -6.66
C GLY A 39 3.99 0.13 -5.84
N HIS A 40 2.96 -0.42 -6.49
CA HIS A 40 2.04 -1.37 -5.87
C HIS A 40 2.54 -2.80 -6.09
N ALA A 41 2.59 -3.59 -5.02
CA ALA A 41 3.07 -4.96 -5.06
C ALA A 41 2.11 -5.94 -5.76
N SER A 42 2.57 -7.15 -6.03
CA SER A 42 1.78 -8.33 -6.46
C SER A 42 1.29 -8.36 -7.92
N ASN A 43 1.48 -7.29 -8.71
CA ASN A 43 0.99 -7.20 -10.10
C ASN A 43 2.01 -7.64 -11.16
N SER A 44 3.28 -7.85 -10.79
CA SER A 44 4.37 -8.09 -11.76
C SER A 44 4.16 -9.34 -12.61
N VAL A 45 3.64 -10.43 -12.03
CA VAL A 45 3.38 -11.69 -12.75
C VAL A 45 2.25 -11.52 -13.74
N SER A 46 1.16 -10.83 -13.38
CA SER A 46 0.03 -10.54 -14.28
C SER A 46 0.47 -9.73 -15.51
N ILE A 47 1.22 -8.64 -15.27
CA ILE A 47 1.73 -7.79 -16.36
C ILE A 47 2.66 -8.60 -17.27
N ALA A 48 3.58 -9.37 -16.68
CA ALA A 48 4.53 -10.18 -17.44
C ALA A 48 3.84 -11.31 -18.22
N LEU A 49 2.79 -11.92 -17.70
CA LEU A 49 2.00 -12.92 -18.41
C LEU A 49 1.32 -12.31 -19.65
N GLY A 50 0.73 -11.11 -19.50
CA GLY A 50 0.17 -10.37 -20.64
C GLY A 50 1.22 -10.05 -21.70
N MET A 51 2.44 -9.64 -21.30
CA MET A 51 3.56 -9.42 -22.22
C MET A 51 4.01 -10.71 -22.90
N ALA A 52 3.99 -11.86 -22.20
CA ALA A 52 4.36 -13.16 -22.75
C ALA A 52 3.34 -13.62 -23.81
N HIS A 53 2.05 -13.51 -23.53
CA HIS A 53 1.00 -13.79 -24.51
C HIS A 53 1.12 -12.90 -25.75
N ALA A 54 1.34 -11.59 -25.57
CA ALA A 54 1.53 -10.66 -26.69
C ALA A 54 2.75 -11.02 -27.53
N ARG A 55 3.86 -11.43 -26.91
CA ARG A 55 5.06 -11.95 -27.58
C ARG A 55 4.71 -13.15 -28.47
N THR A 56 3.98 -14.12 -27.91
CA THR A 56 3.63 -15.36 -28.61
C THR A 56 2.69 -15.08 -29.79
N ILE A 57 1.64 -14.29 -29.58
CA ILE A 57 0.70 -13.88 -30.63
C ILE A 57 1.42 -13.15 -31.80
N ARG A 58 2.39 -12.31 -31.47
CA ARG A 58 3.19 -11.56 -32.47
C ARG A 58 4.31 -12.38 -33.10
N GLY A 59 4.56 -13.61 -32.65
CA GLY A 59 5.67 -14.46 -33.13
C GLY A 59 7.06 -13.94 -32.75
N HIS A 60 7.17 -13.07 -31.74
CA HIS A 60 8.45 -12.55 -31.26
C HIS A 60 9.19 -13.58 -30.40
N LYS A 61 10.52 -13.40 -30.25
CA LYS A 61 11.40 -14.42 -29.62
C LYS A 61 12.12 -13.92 -28.36
N TYR A 62 11.73 -12.78 -27.78
CA TYR A 62 12.33 -12.30 -26.55
C TYR A 62 11.83 -13.08 -25.31
N HIS A 63 12.57 -13.03 -24.22
CA HIS A 63 12.16 -13.61 -22.95
C HIS A 63 11.46 -12.57 -22.09
N VAL A 64 10.40 -12.99 -21.40
CA VAL A 64 9.71 -12.18 -20.39
C VAL A 64 10.07 -12.71 -19.02
N VAL A 65 10.50 -11.82 -18.13
CA VAL A 65 10.93 -12.15 -16.77
C VAL A 65 10.20 -11.24 -15.79
N ALA A 66 9.42 -11.83 -14.89
CA ALA A 66 8.85 -11.13 -13.74
C ALA A 66 9.74 -11.34 -12.52
N VAL A 67 10.04 -10.29 -11.78
CA VAL A 67 10.69 -10.38 -10.46
C VAL A 67 9.67 -10.04 -9.40
N ILE A 68 9.48 -10.94 -8.45
CA ILE A 68 8.52 -10.78 -7.34
C ILE A 68 9.20 -11.12 -6.01
N GLY A 69 8.97 -10.29 -4.99
CA GLY A 69 9.40 -10.59 -3.62
C GLY A 69 8.45 -11.59 -2.93
N ASP A 70 8.95 -12.30 -1.96
CA ASP A 70 8.18 -13.27 -1.16
C ASP A 70 7.03 -12.60 -0.38
N GLY A 71 7.19 -11.36 0.08
CA GLY A 71 6.10 -10.57 0.64
C GLY A 71 5.02 -10.24 -0.39
N ALA A 72 5.41 -9.80 -1.59
CA ALA A 72 4.46 -9.50 -2.67
C ALA A 72 3.76 -10.75 -3.20
N LEU A 73 4.36 -11.92 -3.04
CA LEU A 73 3.75 -13.20 -3.41
C LEU A 73 2.55 -13.56 -2.53
N SER A 74 2.38 -12.95 -1.36
CA SER A 74 1.22 -13.18 -0.48
C SER A 74 -0.07 -12.50 -0.98
N GLY A 75 0.00 -11.59 -1.92
CA GLY A 75 -1.17 -10.90 -2.47
C GLY A 75 -2.02 -11.78 -3.39
N GLY A 76 -3.34 -11.62 -3.34
CA GLY A 76 -4.31 -12.42 -4.11
C GLY A 76 -4.02 -12.39 -5.60
N MET A 77 -3.76 -11.22 -6.18
CA MET A 77 -3.44 -11.05 -7.61
C MET A 77 -2.22 -11.87 -8.05
N ALA A 78 -1.20 -12.06 -7.17
CA ALA A 78 -0.05 -12.89 -7.48
C ALA A 78 -0.45 -14.38 -7.62
N TYR A 79 -1.35 -14.87 -6.77
CA TYR A 79 -1.90 -16.24 -6.88
C TYR A 79 -2.73 -16.43 -8.13
N GLU A 80 -3.60 -15.49 -8.45
CA GLU A 80 -4.41 -15.49 -9.67
C GLU A 80 -3.51 -15.56 -10.91
N ALA A 81 -2.46 -14.72 -10.94
CA ALA A 81 -1.50 -14.71 -12.03
C ALA A 81 -0.69 -15.99 -12.15
N LEU A 82 -0.24 -16.57 -11.04
CA LEU A 82 0.47 -17.86 -11.05
C LEU A 82 -0.44 -18.99 -11.51
N ASN A 83 -1.68 -19.05 -11.02
CA ASN A 83 -2.67 -20.03 -11.47
C ASN A 83 -2.89 -19.96 -12.98
N SER A 84 -3.14 -18.76 -13.51
CA SER A 84 -3.33 -18.54 -14.94
C SER A 84 -2.07 -18.85 -15.76
N ALA A 85 -0.88 -18.46 -15.30
CA ALA A 85 0.38 -18.72 -15.97
C ALA A 85 0.68 -20.23 -16.05
N GLY A 86 0.43 -20.97 -14.96
CA GLY A 86 0.63 -22.40 -14.90
C GLY A 86 -0.29 -23.16 -15.86
N ASP A 87 -1.56 -22.81 -15.90
CA ASP A 87 -2.57 -23.41 -16.79
C ASP A 87 -2.29 -23.09 -18.26
N SER A 88 -1.94 -21.85 -18.58
CA SER A 88 -1.68 -21.41 -19.94
C SER A 88 -0.47 -22.10 -20.60
N GLY A 89 0.48 -22.59 -19.82
CA GLY A 89 1.74 -23.16 -20.31
C GLY A 89 2.67 -22.14 -21.02
N GLU A 90 2.34 -20.85 -21.00
CA GLU A 90 3.08 -19.78 -21.68
C GLU A 90 4.52 -19.66 -21.13
N PRO A 91 5.56 -19.65 -21.96
CA PRO A 91 6.93 -19.48 -21.50
C PRO A 91 7.18 -18.12 -20.83
N LEU A 92 7.10 -18.11 -19.51
CA LEU A 92 7.34 -16.98 -18.63
C LEU A 92 8.35 -17.39 -17.55
N ILE A 93 9.29 -16.52 -17.21
CA ILE A 93 10.21 -16.73 -16.11
C ILE A 93 9.77 -15.86 -14.93
N VAL A 94 9.45 -16.47 -13.79
CA VAL A 94 9.18 -15.77 -12.54
C VAL A 94 10.37 -15.95 -11.62
N VAL A 95 11.03 -14.88 -11.25
CA VAL A 95 12.12 -14.87 -10.27
C VAL A 95 11.53 -14.51 -8.91
N LEU A 96 11.42 -15.49 -8.03
CA LEU A 96 11.01 -15.30 -6.65
C LEU A 96 12.23 -14.91 -5.82
N ASN A 97 12.28 -13.66 -5.39
CA ASN A 97 13.30 -13.15 -4.47
C ASN A 97 12.84 -13.35 -3.03
N ASP A 98 13.33 -14.39 -2.40
CA ASP A 98 12.98 -14.77 -1.03
C ASP A 98 14.00 -14.26 -0.03
N ASN A 99 13.63 -13.25 0.77
CA ASN A 99 14.44 -12.69 1.84
C ASN A 99 13.72 -12.69 3.20
N ASN A 100 12.54 -13.29 3.28
CA ASN A 100 11.67 -13.39 4.47
C ASN A 100 11.16 -12.04 4.99
N MET A 101 11.15 -11.02 4.15
CA MET A 101 10.79 -9.65 4.54
C MET A 101 9.91 -8.98 3.47
N SER A 102 8.87 -8.29 3.95
CA SER A 102 8.20 -7.20 3.21
C SER A 102 8.72 -5.84 3.71
N ILE A 103 7.87 -4.97 4.20
CA ILE A 103 8.29 -3.84 5.05
C ILE A 103 8.80 -4.44 6.37
N ASP A 104 7.97 -5.22 7.04
CA ASP A 104 8.28 -6.03 8.23
C ASP A 104 8.49 -7.51 7.86
N GLN A 105 8.60 -8.40 8.85
CA GLN A 105 8.73 -9.84 8.60
C GLN A 105 7.48 -10.41 7.94
N ASN A 106 7.66 -11.26 6.93
CA ASN A 106 6.56 -11.90 6.24
C ASN A 106 5.75 -12.84 7.16
N VAL A 107 4.43 -12.75 7.05
CA VAL A 107 3.48 -13.56 7.80
C VAL A 107 2.81 -14.62 6.91
N GLY A 108 2.12 -15.58 7.55
CA GLY A 108 1.25 -16.52 6.87
C GLY A 108 1.88 -17.87 6.52
N ALA A 109 1.05 -18.75 5.98
CA ALA A 109 1.41 -20.15 5.69
C ALA A 109 2.43 -20.26 4.53
N LEU A 110 2.35 -19.38 3.54
CA LEU A 110 3.28 -19.36 2.42
C LEU A 110 4.71 -19.04 2.87
N SER A 111 4.88 -18.04 3.75
CA SER A 111 6.20 -17.73 4.34
C SER A 111 6.79 -18.94 5.06
N ARG A 112 5.96 -19.65 5.84
CA ARG A 112 6.39 -20.91 6.48
C ARG A 112 6.73 -22.01 5.48
N HIS A 113 6.00 -22.11 4.36
CA HIS A 113 6.30 -23.06 3.29
C HIS A 113 7.65 -22.76 2.63
N LEU A 114 7.91 -21.51 2.27
CA LEU A 114 9.20 -21.08 1.71
C LEU A 114 10.35 -21.32 2.70
N ALA A 115 10.14 -21.07 3.99
CA ALA A 115 11.12 -21.37 5.03
C ALA A 115 11.48 -22.88 5.08
N LYS A 116 10.50 -23.77 4.93
CA LYS A 116 10.75 -25.23 4.86
C LYS A 116 11.54 -25.61 3.61
N LEU A 117 11.28 -24.98 2.47
CA LEU A 117 12.05 -25.22 1.24
C LEU A 117 13.52 -24.82 1.42
N ARG A 118 13.80 -23.72 2.15
CA ARG A 118 15.17 -23.25 2.45
C ARG A 118 15.99 -24.24 3.29
N ILE A 119 15.36 -24.92 4.25
CA ILE A 119 16.03 -25.77 5.26
C ILE A 119 16.02 -27.26 4.89
N SER A 120 15.39 -27.69 3.80
CA SER A 120 15.24 -29.10 3.45
C SER A 120 16.60 -29.78 3.19
N PRO A 121 17.06 -30.73 4.06
CA PRO A 121 18.33 -31.44 3.86
C PRO A 121 18.31 -32.30 2.59
N ARG A 122 17.14 -32.75 2.14
CA ARG A 122 16.97 -33.54 0.90
C ARG A 122 17.22 -32.65 -0.32
N TYR A 123 16.80 -31.40 -0.25
CA TYR A 123 17.05 -30.41 -1.29
C TYR A 123 18.55 -30.06 -1.39
N MET A 124 19.21 -29.86 -0.24
CA MET A 124 20.67 -29.59 -0.20
C MET A 124 21.49 -30.77 -0.73
N ARG A 125 21.08 -32.02 -0.47
CA ARG A 125 21.74 -33.21 -1.00
C ARG A 125 21.51 -33.40 -2.50
N ALA A 126 20.32 -33.09 -3.01
CA ALA A 126 20.03 -33.12 -4.44
C ALA A 126 20.87 -32.07 -5.20
N LYS A 127 21.05 -30.86 -4.62
CA LYS A 127 21.95 -29.82 -5.13
C LYS A 127 23.41 -30.29 -5.25
N THR A 128 23.90 -30.95 -4.21
CA THR A 128 25.28 -31.47 -4.18
C THR A 128 25.48 -32.61 -5.20
N ARG A 129 24.52 -33.54 -5.32
CA ARG A 129 24.53 -34.62 -6.30
C ARG A 129 24.39 -34.13 -7.74
N ALA A 130 23.50 -33.17 -7.99
CA ALA A 130 23.37 -32.53 -9.31
C ALA A 130 24.71 -31.87 -9.72
N LYS A 131 25.36 -31.12 -8.81
CA LYS A 131 26.65 -30.49 -9.04
C LYS A 131 27.78 -31.52 -9.34
N GLN A 132 27.74 -32.68 -8.66
CA GLN A 132 28.68 -33.78 -8.87
C GLN A 132 28.41 -34.52 -10.20
N ILE A 133 27.15 -34.73 -10.57
CA ILE A 133 26.77 -35.40 -11.82
C ILE A 133 27.05 -34.51 -13.03
N PHE A 134 26.77 -33.19 -12.94
CA PHE A 134 27.06 -32.23 -14.02
C PHE A 134 28.56 -31.92 -14.19
N GLY A 135 29.36 -32.06 -13.12
CA GLY A 135 30.82 -31.87 -13.16
C GLY A 135 31.62 -33.09 -13.64
N ALA A 136 31.01 -34.27 -13.69
CA ALA A 136 31.73 -35.53 -13.99
C ALA A 136 31.53 -36.10 -15.42
N ILE A 137 30.76 -35.42 -16.31
CA ILE A 137 30.45 -36.01 -17.64
C ILE A 137 30.92 -35.10 -18.76
N PRO A 138 31.91 -35.53 -19.55
CA PRO A 138 32.20 -34.94 -20.84
C PRO A 138 31.05 -35.28 -21.82
N GLY A 139 30.27 -34.32 -22.26
CA GLY A 139 29.27 -34.52 -23.29
C GLY A 139 27.79 -34.40 -22.87
N GLY A 140 27.44 -33.62 -21.88
CA GLY A 140 26.10 -33.48 -21.24
C GLY A 140 24.86 -33.20 -22.11
N LYS A 141 24.92 -33.37 -23.44
CA LYS A 141 23.79 -33.17 -24.37
C LYS A 141 22.73 -34.28 -24.36
N ASN A 142 23.08 -35.50 -23.90
CA ASN A 142 22.19 -36.68 -23.96
C ASN A 142 21.45 -36.99 -22.64
N ILE A 143 21.78 -36.33 -21.52
CA ILE A 143 21.17 -36.62 -20.20
C ILE A 143 19.79 -35.99 -20.06
N ILE A 144 19.54 -34.89 -20.78
CA ILE A 144 18.22 -34.21 -20.75
C ILE A 144 17.13 -35.11 -21.36
N ARG A 145 17.46 -36.00 -22.31
CA ARG A 145 16.49 -36.97 -22.85
C ARG A 145 16.16 -38.12 -21.87
N GLY A 146 17.07 -38.50 -21.00
CA GLY A 146 16.87 -39.57 -20.02
C GLY A 146 15.99 -39.18 -18.82
N ILE A 147 15.97 -37.90 -18.46
CA ILE A 147 15.16 -37.37 -17.34
C ILE A 147 13.69 -37.20 -17.73
N SER A 148 13.37 -37.02 -19.02
CA SER A 148 11.99 -36.88 -19.49
C SER A 148 11.20 -38.19 -19.51
N SER A 149 11.86 -39.34 -19.39
CA SER A 149 11.23 -40.68 -19.44
C SER A 149 11.06 -41.38 -18.10
N ILE A 150 11.47 -40.76 -16.99
CA ILE A 150 11.14 -41.29 -15.62
C ILE A 150 9.71 -40.89 -15.29
N ASN A 151 8.84 -41.87 -15.23
CA ASN A 151 7.41 -41.75 -14.94
C ASN A 151 7.14 -40.76 -13.81
N SER A 152 6.27 -39.79 -14.05
CA SER A 152 5.82 -38.77 -13.09
C SER A 152 5.35 -39.37 -11.75
N ALA A 153 4.81 -40.60 -11.78
CA ALA A 153 4.36 -41.32 -10.60
C ALA A 153 5.47 -41.74 -9.63
N VAL A 154 6.72 -41.97 -10.11
CA VAL A 154 7.87 -42.31 -9.25
C VAL A 154 8.50 -41.04 -8.65
N LYS A 155 8.39 -39.89 -9.35
CA LYS A 155 8.86 -38.59 -8.83
C LYS A 155 8.01 -38.10 -7.68
N SER A 156 6.69 -38.28 -7.72
CA SER A 156 5.75 -37.77 -6.70
C SER A 156 5.85 -38.48 -5.36
N VAL A 157 6.37 -39.72 -5.33
CA VAL A 157 6.53 -40.52 -4.09
C VAL A 157 7.85 -40.21 -3.36
N LEU A 158 8.85 -39.65 -4.05
CA LEU A 158 10.20 -39.49 -3.50
C LEU A 158 10.61 -38.05 -3.16
N LEU A 159 9.89 -37.05 -3.66
CA LEU A 159 10.10 -35.62 -3.35
C LEU A 159 8.74 -34.99 -3.16
N PRO A 160 8.44 -34.26 -2.05
CA PRO A 160 7.25 -33.45 -2.00
C PRO A 160 7.34 -32.42 -3.12
N SER A 161 6.36 -32.44 -4.04
CA SER A 161 6.23 -31.41 -5.07
C SER A 161 6.09 -30.05 -4.37
N SER A 162 6.74 -29.02 -4.89
CA SER A 162 6.46 -27.67 -4.42
C SER A 162 5.08 -27.26 -4.89
N LEU A 163 4.41 -26.39 -4.16
CA LEU A 163 3.15 -25.76 -4.57
C LEU A 163 3.21 -25.27 -6.04
N PHE A 164 4.34 -24.71 -6.44
CA PHE A 164 4.54 -24.18 -7.77
C PHE A 164 4.57 -25.26 -8.86
N GLU A 165 5.11 -26.45 -8.55
CA GLU A 165 5.11 -27.58 -9.50
C GLU A 165 3.69 -28.12 -9.69
N GLU A 166 2.90 -28.15 -8.63
CA GLU A 166 1.47 -28.54 -8.70
C GLU A 166 0.65 -27.53 -9.51
N MET A 167 1.00 -26.24 -9.44
CA MET A 167 0.43 -25.19 -10.29
C MET A 167 0.91 -25.23 -11.75
N GLY A 168 1.78 -26.17 -12.15
CA GLY A 168 2.25 -26.33 -13.54
C GLY A 168 3.56 -25.66 -13.88
N PHE A 169 4.26 -25.04 -12.93
CA PHE A 169 5.56 -24.43 -13.16
C PHE A 169 6.70 -25.45 -13.16
N VAL A 170 7.75 -25.17 -13.92
CA VAL A 170 9.07 -25.75 -13.69
C VAL A 170 9.70 -24.99 -12.52
N TYR A 171 9.96 -25.67 -11.41
CA TYR A 171 10.61 -25.05 -10.26
C TYR A 171 12.11 -25.25 -10.30
N LEU A 172 12.88 -24.17 -10.28
CA LEU A 172 14.34 -24.14 -10.29
C LEU A 172 14.85 -23.39 -9.05
N GLY A 173 15.75 -23.98 -8.33
CA GLY A 173 16.32 -23.37 -7.13
C GLY A 173 16.07 -24.21 -5.87
N PRO A 174 16.18 -23.63 -4.62
CA PRO A 174 16.69 -22.28 -4.39
C PRO A 174 18.17 -22.13 -4.66
N VAL A 175 18.56 -20.93 -5.10
CA VAL A 175 19.97 -20.55 -5.27
C VAL A 175 20.31 -19.35 -4.39
N ASP A 176 21.58 -19.19 -4.04
CA ASP A 176 22.06 -18.00 -3.36
C ASP A 176 22.03 -16.81 -4.33
N GLY A 177 21.19 -15.81 -4.02
CA GLY A 177 21.02 -14.60 -4.83
C GLY A 177 22.20 -13.64 -4.77
N HIS A 178 23.13 -13.85 -3.86
CA HIS A 178 24.38 -13.08 -3.77
C HIS A 178 25.51 -13.75 -4.59
N ASP A 179 25.32 -14.98 -5.08
CA ASP A 179 26.19 -15.62 -6.05
C ASP A 179 25.71 -15.32 -7.48
N ILE A 180 26.23 -14.22 -8.05
CA ILE A 180 25.86 -13.75 -9.41
C ILE A 180 26.06 -14.85 -10.46
N LYS A 181 27.12 -15.68 -10.33
CA LYS A 181 27.39 -16.74 -11.27
C LYS A 181 26.30 -17.82 -11.23
N ALA A 182 25.93 -18.27 -10.03
CA ALA A 182 24.86 -19.26 -9.86
C ALA A 182 23.51 -18.72 -10.37
N VAL A 183 23.19 -17.43 -10.11
CA VAL A 183 21.99 -16.79 -10.63
C VAL A 183 22.01 -16.72 -12.16
N CYS A 184 23.11 -16.35 -12.78
CA CYS A 184 23.24 -16.35 -14.24
C CYS A 184 23.06 -17.75 -14.84
N GLU A 185 23.68 -18.78 -14.27
CA GLU A 185 23.56 -20.16 -14.72
C GLU A 185 22.13 -20.68 -14.69
N ILE A 186 21.41 -20.44 -13.58
CA ILE A 186 20.02 -20.90 -13.44
C ILE A 186 19.05 -20.12 -14.36
N LEU A 187 19.27 -18.82 -14.58
CA LEU A 187 18.51 -18.03 -15.54
C LEU A 187 18.76 -18.49 -17.00
N GLN A 188 20.00 -18.86 -17.36
CA GLN A 188 20.28 -19.47 -18.68
C GLN A 188 19.57 -20.81 -18.84
N LEU A 189 19.43 -21.61 -17.79
CA LEU A 189 18.62 -22.81 -17.81
C LEU A 189 17.14 -22.49 -17.98
N ALA A 190 16.58 -21.55 -17.21
CA ALA A 190 15.20 -21.12 -17.30
C ALA A 190 14.80 -20.63 -18.69
N LYS A 191 15.69 -19.88 -19.38
CA LYS A 191 15.48 -19.44 -20.78
C LYS A 191 15.30 -20.58 -21.80
N ARG A 192 15.80 -21.77 -21.51
CA ARG A 192 15.66 -22.96 -22.38
C ARG A 192 14.34 -23.69 -22.12
N MET A 193 13.66 -23.42 -21.01
CA MET A 193 12.38 -24.04 -20.71
C MET A 193 11.30 -23.42 -21.60
N LYS A 194 10.45 -24.27 -22.20
CA LYS A 194 9.32 -23.85 -23.03
C LYS A 194 8.00 -23.90 -22.23
N ARG A 195 8.07 -23.59 -20.96
CA ARG A 195 6.97 -23.64 -19.99
C ARG A 195 7.16 -22.56 -18.93
N PRO A 196 6.11 -22.17 -18.21
CA PRO A 196 6.24 -21.28 -17.07
C PRO A 196 7.31 -21.84 -16.11
N THR A 197 8.25 -20.99 -15.72
CA THR A 197 9.39 -21.41 -14.89
C THR A 197 9.55 -20.47 -13.73
N LEU A 198 9.54 -21.00 -12.50
CA LEU A 198 9.82 -20.24 -11.28
C LEU A 198 11.27 -20.49 -10.84
N VAL A 199 12.03 -19.42 -10.76
CA VAL A 199 13.42 -19.40 -10.26
C VAL A 199 13.41 -18.86 -8.84
N HIS A 200 13.65 -19.72 -7.85
CA HIS A 200 13.68 -19.34 -6.44
C HIS A 200 15.09 -18.89 -6.05
N VAL A 201 15.21 -17.64 -5.62
CA VAL A 201 16.46 -16.98 -5.26
C VAL A 201 16.39 -16.55 -3.80
N ILE A 202 17.36 -16.97 -2.99
CA ILE A 202 17.44 -16.59 -1.57
C ILE A 202 18.40 -15.42 -1.43
N THR A 203 17.91 -14.33 -0.81
CA THR A 203 18.73 -13.14 -0.54
C THR A 203 18.64 -12.74 0.93
N LYS A 204 19.51 -11.85 1.36
CA LYS A 204 19.46 -11.15 2.65
C LYS A 204 19.21 -9.67 2.39
N LYS A 205 18.09 -9.13 2.91
CA LYS A 205 17.77 -7.71 2.80
C LYS A 205 18.84 -6.87 3.49
N GLY A 206 19.28 -5.79 2.84
CA GLY A 206 20.36 -4.95 3.35
C GLY A 206 21.78 -5.47 3.18
N LYS A 207 21.97 -6.62 2.51
CA LYS A 207 23.29 -7.27 2.33
C LYS A 207 24.37 -6.31 1.84
N GLY A 208 25.48 -6.30 2.58
CA GLY A 208 26.64 -5.44 2.30
C GLY A 208 26.66 -4.14 3.12
N TYR A 209 25.62 -3.86 3.90
CA TYR A 209 25.58 -2.73 4.83
C TYR A 209 25.06 -3.21 6.21
N GLN A 210 25.96 -3.28 7.19
CA GLN A 210 25.71 -3.93 8.48
C GLN A 210 24.44 -3.42 9.17
N PHE A 211 24.24 -2.09 9.26
CA PHE A 211 23.07 -1.52 9.91
C PHE A 211 21.73 -1.94 9.23
N ALA A 212 21.73 -2.06 7.89
CA ALA A 212 20.57 -2.53 7.18
C ALA A 212 20.36 -4.05 7.26
N GLU A 213 21.43 -4.83 7.50
CA GLU A 213 21.34 -6.26 7.75
C GLU A 213 20.78 -6.56 9.15
N GLU A 214 21.06 -5.70 10.12
CA GLU A 214 20.59 -5.80 11.52
C GLU A 214 19.17 -5.25 11.70
N HIS A 215 18.82 -4.16 10.99
CA HIS A 215 17.53 -3.46 11.06
C HIS A 215 16.90 -3.26 9.67
N PRO A 216 16.54 -4.34 8.96
CA PRO A 216 16.10 -4.26 7.56
C PRO A 216 14.76 -3.54 7.36
N ASP A 217 13.92 -3.45 8.38
CA ASP A 217 12.68 -2.68 8.44
C ASP A 217 12.96 -1.18 8.40
N ALA A 218 13.86 -0.69 9.24
CA ALA A 218 14.26 0.72 9.32
C ALA A 218 14.88 1.23 8.00
N PHE A 219 15.54 0.35 7.25
CA PHE A 219 16.17 0.67 5.96
C PHE A 219 15.33 0.34 4.73
N HIS A 220 14.06 -0.05 4.90
CA HIS A 220 13.18 -0.32 3.76
C HIS A 220 12.85 0.96 2.96
N GLY A 221 12.56 2.06 3.62
CA GLY A 221 12.24 3.36 3.02
C GLY A 221 12.91 4.49 3.79
N VAL A 222 14.25 4.44 3.89
CA VAL A 222 15.02 5.37 4.73
C VAL A 222 15.16 6.74 4.08
N SER A 223 15.02 7.80 4.90
CA SER A 223 15.40 9.18 4.56
C SER A 223 16.92 9.33 4.55
N LYS A 224 17.44 10.55 4.30
CA LYS A 224 18.87 10.83 4.41
C LYS A 224 19.41 10.45 5.79
N PHE A 225 20.51 9.71 5.82
CA PHE A 225 21.15 9.23 7.05
C PHE A 225 22.67 9.25 6.93
N ASN A 226 23.36 9.19 8.06
CA ASN A 226 24.82 9.06 8.10
C ASN A 226 25.22 7.61 7.79
N PRO A 227 25.91 7.33 6.68
CA PRO A 227 26.28 5.96 6.30
C PRO A 227 27.28 5.30 7.25
N PHE A 228 28.01 6.05 8.06
CA PHE A 228 28.98 5.51 9.02
C PHE A 228 28.35 5.10 10.35
N THR A 229 27.23 5.71 10.73
CA THR A 229 26.54 5.42 12.00
C THR A 229 25.18 4.76 11.82
N GLY A 230 24.64 4.73 10.60
CA GLY A 230 23.28 4.25 10.31
C GLY A 230 22.17 5.20 10.81
N GLN A 231 22.50 6.32 11.46
CA GLN A 231 21.52 7.22 12.08
C GLN A 231 20.95 8.21 11.06
N GLY A 232 19.62 8.35 11.08
CA GLY A 232 18.91 9.37 10.30
C GLY A 232 19.27 10.79 10.78
N TYR A 233 19.29 11.74 9.85
CA TYR A 233 19.49 13.17 10.19
C TYR A 233 18.21 13.84 10.71
N SER A 234 17.04 13.26 10.43
CA SER A 234 15.75 13.80 10.88
C SER A 234 15.50 13.44 12.35
N LYS A 235 15.14 14.43 13.17
CA LYS A 235 14.61 14.17 14.51
C LYS A 235 13.25 13.48 14.39
N SER A 236 12.97 12.54 15.28
CA SER A 236 11.64 11.97 15.42
C SER A 236 10.63 13.09 15.72
N SER A 237 9.68 13.31 14.84
CA SER A 237 8.56 14.22 15.05
C SER A 237 7.30 13.44 15.34
N THR A 238 6.41 14.01 16.16
CA THR A 238 5.06 13.45 16.35
C THR A 238 4.31 13.47 15.01
N THR A 239 3.67 12.36 14.66
CA THR A 239 2.95 12.19 13.41
C THR A 239 1.51 11.73 13.67
N PHE A 240 0.62 11.91 12.69
CA PHE A 240 -0.74 11.36 12.77
C PHE A 240 -0.73 9.84 13.03
N SER A 241 0.14 9.08 12.35
CA SER A 241 0.29 7.64 12.57
C SER A 241 0.69 7.31 14.02
N SER A 242 1.63 8.07 14.62
CA SER A 242 2.05 7.84 16.00
C SER A 242 0.95 8.16 17.01
N ILE A 243 0.19 9.24 16.79
CA ILE A 243 -0.95 9.62 17.64
C ILE A 243 -2.11 8.60 17.50
N PHE A 244 -2.36 8.14 16.27
CA PHE A 244 -3.34 7.08 16.01
C PHE A 244 -3.00 5.82 16.80
N GLY A 245 -1.78 5.29 16.65
CA GLY A 245 -1.33 4.08 17.33
C GLY A 245 -1.38 4.19 18.87
N GLN A 246 -0.88 5.33 19.41
CA GLN A 246 -0.94 5.60 20.85
C GLN A 246 -2.40 5.62 21.34
N THR A 247 -3.28 6.36 20.66
CA THR A 247 -4.69 6.48 21.04
C THR A 247 -5.40 5.14 20.97
N LEU A 248 -5.12 4.34 19.94
CA LEU A 248 -5.69 3.02 19.81
C LEU A 248 -5.25 2.08 20.95
N CYS A 249 -3.98 2.14 21.37
CA CYS A 249 -3.48 1.40 22.54
C CYS A 249 -4.20 1.82 23.83
N GLU A 250 -4.38 3.13 24.05
CA GLU A 250 -5.08 3.67 25.22
C GLU A 250 -6.55 3.20 25.30
N LEU A 251 -7.23 3.14 24.13
CA LEU A 251 -8.62 2.67 24.03
C LEU A 251 -8.69 1.14 24.19
N ALA A 252 -7.78 0.39 23.55
CA ALA A 252 -7.73 -1.07 23.62
C ALA A 252 -7.39 -1.60 25.02
N ALA A 253 -6.66 -0.83 25.83
CA ALA A 253 -6.43 -1.16 27.23
C ALA A 253 -7.72 -1.12 28.06
N LYS A 254 -8.71 -0.34 27.65
CA LYS A 254 -10.01 -0.19 28.35
C LYS A 254 -11.11 -1.06 27.76
N ASP A 255 -11.03 -1.43 26.48
CA ASP A 255 -12.04 -2.25 25.80
C ASP A 255 -11.36 -3.45 25.09
N GLY A 256 -11.57 -4.64 25.65
CA GLY A 256 -11.01 -5.87 25.12
C GLY A 256 -11.55 -6.31 23.74
N ARG A 257 -12.61 -5.68 23.25
CA ARG A 257 -13.19 -5.95 21.90
C ARG A 257 -12.41 -5.29 20.79
N ILE A 258 -11.60 -4.25 21.08
CA ILE A 258 -10.82 -3.54 20.08
C ILE A 258 -9.69 -4.44 19.60
N CYS A 259 -9.62 -4.64 18.28
CA CYS A 259 -8.53 -5.33 17.59
C CYS A 259 -8.03 -4.49 16.42
N ALA A 260 -6.77 -4.67 16.06
CA ALA A 260 -6.13 -3.97 14.95
C ALA A 260 -5.80 -4.94 13.81
N VAL A 261 -6.11 -4.51 12.59
CA VAL A 261 -5.82 -5.23 11.34
C VAL A 261 -4.97 -4.34 10.45
N THR A 262 -3.95 -4.90 9.79
CA THR A 262 -3.17 -4.18 8.79
C THR A 262 -2.67 -5.13 7.70
N ALA A 263 -2.24 -4.58 6.58
CA ALA A 263 -1.74 -5.34 5.43
C ALA A 263 -0.25 -5.07 5.21
N ALA A 264 0.62 -5.74 5.98
CA ALA A 264 2.08 -5.63 5.95
C ALA A 264 2.62 -4.21 6.26
N MET A 265 1.88 -3.41 7.04
CA MET A 265 2.21 -2.02 7.34
C MET A 265 2.20 -1.68 8.85
N PRO A 266 2.56 -2.57 9.80
CA PRO A 266 2.41 -2.28 11.22
C PRO A 266 3.21 -1.05 11.66
N SER A 267 4.47 -0.93 11.26
CA SER A 267 5.31 0.23 11.61
C SER A 267 4.83 1.50 10.92
N GLY A 268 4.46 1.41 9.65
CA GLY A 268 4.04 2.54 8.84
C GLY A 268 2.71 3.17 9.27
N THR A 269 1.79 2.40 9.83
CA THR A 269 0.49 2.85 10.34
C THR A 269 0.50 3.14 11.84
N GLY A 270 1.68 3.04 12.52
CA GLY A 270 1.81 3.31 13.95
C GLY A 270 1.33 2.17 14.87
N LEU A 271 1.13 0.95 14.34
CA LEU A 271 0.61 -0.20 15.08
C LEU A 271 1.67 -1.07 15.77
N SER A 272 2.96 -0.70 15.72
CA SER A 272 4.05 -1.49 16.33
C SER A 272 3.86 -1.69 17.83
N ASP A 273 3.49 -0.63 18.56
CA ASP A 273 3.22 -0.71 20.00
C ASP A 273 1.98 -1.56 20.28
N PHE A 274 0.93 -1.44 19.46
CA PHE A 274 -0.28 -2.26 19.59
C PHE A 274 0.05 -3.75 19.40
N SER A 275 0.84 -4.10 18.41
CA SER A 275 1.26 -5.48 18.13
C SER A 275 2.04 -6.10 19.29
N THR A 276 2.83 -5.28 20.00
CA THR A 276 3.60 -5.70 21.18
C THR A 276 2.74 -5.84 22.43
N GLN A 277 1.84 -4.87 22.69
CA GLN A 277 1.00 -4.83 23.89
C GLN A 277 -0.18 -5.80 23.80
N PHE A 278 -0.75 -6.00 22.61
CA PHE A 278 -1.95 -6.79 22.39
C PHE A 278 -1.78 -7.84 21.28
N PRO A 279 -0.80 -8.76 21.36
CA PRO A 279 -0.45 -9.66 20.25
C PRO A 279 -1.59 -10.59 19.82
N THR A 280 -2.52 -10.93 20.72
CA THR A 280 -3.69 -11.78 20.40
C THR A 280 -4.84 -11.02 19.72
N ARG A 281 -4.75 -9.69 19.67
CA ARG A 281 -5.74 -8.79 19.05
C ARG A 281 -5.17 -8.00 17.89
N PHE A 282 -3.95 -8.35 17.47
CA PHE A 282 -3.26 -7.76 16.33
C PHE A 282 -3.19 -8.77 15.18
N PHE A 283 -3.56 -8.34 13.98
CA PHE A 283 -3.62 -9.17 12.79
C PHE A 283 -2.93 -8.46 11.62
N ASP A 284 -1.73 -8.92 11.28
CA ASP A 284 -1.10 -8.57 10.01
C ASP A 284 -1.43 -9.67 8.99
N VAL A 285 -2.11 -9.31 7.91
CA VAL A 285 -2.55 -10.24 6.88
C VAL A 285 -1.55 -10.40 5.73
N GLY A 286 -0.41 -9.72 5.79
CA GLY A 286 0.50 -9.59 4.66
C GLY A 286 -0.03 -8.59 3.63
N ILE A 287 0.50 -8.60 2.41
CA ILE A 287 0.04 -7.69 1.34
C ILE A 287 -1.28 -8.24 0.75
N ALA A 288 -2.37 -8.05 1.50
CA ALA A 288 -3.69 -8.60 1.18
C ALA A 288 -4.80 -7.66 1.71
N GLU A 289 -4.93 -6.50 1.12
CA GLU A 289 -5.83 -5.43 1.56
C GLU A 289 -7.29 -5.85 1.47
N GLU A 290 -7.68 -6.58 0.43
CA GLU A 290 -9.02 -7.14 0.23
C GLU A 290 -9.40 -8.06 1.41
N HIS A 291 -8.48 -8.94 1.79
CA HIS A 291 -8.66 -9.84 2.93
C HIS A 291 -8.75 -9.07 4.25
N ALA A 292 -7.96 -8.00 4.42
CA ALA A 292 -8.02 -7.16 5.62
C ALA A 292 -9.41 -6.55 5.82
N VAL A 293 -10.01 -6.02 4.76
CA VAL A 293 -11.36 -5.44 4.81
C VAL A 293 -12.42 -6.49 5.11
N ALA A 294 -12.47 -7.58 4.34
CA ALA A 294 -13.46 -8.65 4.53
C ALA A 294 -13.34 -9.31 5.91
N MET A 295 -12.11 -9.56 6.39
CA MET A 295 -11.87 -10.10 7.73
C MET A 295 -12.34 -9.14 8.83
N SER A 296 -12.12 -7.83 8.67
CA SER A 296 -12.62 -6.82 9.61
C SER A 296 -14.15 -6.81 9.67
N ALA A 297 -14.83 -6.91 8.53
CA ALA A 297 -16.28 -7.06 8.51
C ALA A 297 -16.74 -8.31 9.28
N GLY A 298 -16.10 -9.46 9.05
CA GLY A 298 -16.38 -10.69 9.79
C GLY A 298 -16.17 -10.57 11.30
N MET A 299 -15.11 -9.89 11.74
CA MET A 299 -14.85 -9.62 13.17
C MET A 299 -15.93 -8.72 13.78
N ALA A 300 -16.33 -7.66 13.08
CA ALA A 300 -17.40 -6.75 13.53
C ALA A 300 -18.73 -7.47 13.70
N LYS A 301 -19.08 -8.39 12.79
CA LYS A 301 -20.29 -9.24 12.89
C LYS A 301 -20.31 -10.10 14.16
N GLN A 302 -19.15 -10.46 14.71
CA GLN A 302 -19.03 -11.24 15.94
C GLN A 302 -18.87 -10.34 17.19
N GLY A 303 -19.13 -9.03 17.08
CA GLY A 303 -19.15 -8.10 18.21
C GLY A 303 -17.77 -7.56 18.61
N LEU A 304 -16.73 -7.81 17.83
CA LEU A 304 -15.45 -7.12 17.98
C LEU A 304 -15.53 -5.70 17.39
N LYS A 305 -14.53 -4.91 17.71
CA LYS A 305 -14.33 -3.54 17.19
C LYS A 305 -13.04 -3.47 16.38
N PRO A 306 -13.04 -3.96 15.15
CA PRO A 306 -11.86 -3.98 14.32
C PRO A 306 -11.51 -2.56 13.83
N VAL A 307 -10.23 -2.22 13.93
CA VAL A 307 -9.63 -1.03 13.32
C VAL A 307 -8.66 -1.50 12.26
N CYS A 308 -9.04 -1.33 11.00
CA CYS A 308 -8.25 -1.71 9.82
C CYS A 308 -7.42 -0.51 9.37
N ALA A 309 -6.11 -0.54 9.62
CA ALA A 309 -5.20 0.55 9.29
C ALA A 309 -4.41 0.23 8.02
N ILE A 310 -4.68 0.99 6.95
CA ILE A 310 -4.12 0.81 5.60
C ILE A 310 -3.80 2.18 5.00
N TYR A 311 -2.77 2.26 4.14
CA TYR A 311 -2.51 3.48 3.38
C TYR A 311 -3.61 3.73 2.35
N SER A 312 -3.96 4.99 2.17
CA SER A 312 -5.03 5.43 1.27
C SER A 312 -4.90 4.81 -0.14
N THR A 313 -3.72 4.90 -0.76
CA THR A 313 -3.49 4.34 -2.09
C THR A 313 -3.66 2.83 -2.16
N PHE A 314 -3.34 2.08 -1.09
CA PHE A 314 -3.44 0.62 -1.07
C PHE A 314 -4.85 0.14 -0.77
N LEU A 315 -5.65 0.92 -0.02
CA LEU A 315 -7.06 0.60 0.23
C LEU A 315 -7.91 0.57 -1.04
N GLN A 316 -7.44 1.16 -2.14
CA GLN A 316 -8.09 1.04 -3.46
C GLN A 316 -8.32 -0.43 -3.86
N ARG A 317 -7.47 -1.37 -3.43
CA ARG A 317 -7.64 -2.81 -3.66
C ARG A 317 -8.83 -3.40 -2.91
N GLY A 318 -9.16 -2.85 -1.75
CA GLY A 318 -10.30 -3.28 -0.92
C GLY A 318 -11.60 -2.57 -1.23
N TYR A 319 -11.72 -1.83 -2.34
CA TYR A 319 -12.90 -1.05 -2.68
C TYR A 319 -14.15 -1.92 -2.86
N ASP A 320 -14.04 -3.04 -3.56
CA ASP A 320 -15.13 -4.01 -3.71
C ASP A 320 -15.61 -4.54 -2.34
N GLN A 321 -14.68 -4.90 -1.46
CA GLN A 321 -15.00 -5.42 -0.14
C GLN A 321 -15.63 -4.36 0.77
N LEU A 322 -15.25 -3.09 0.63
CA LEU A 322 -15.91 -1.99 1.33
C LEU A 322 -17.37 -1.84 0.89
N ILE A 323 -17.68 -2.07 -0.39
CA ILE A 323 -19.06 -2.07 -0.90
C ILE A 323 -19.79 -3.33 -0.48
N HIS A 324 -19.26 -4.50 -0.87
CA HIS A 324 -19.98 -5.77 -0.77
C HIS A 324 -20.03 -6.29 0.68
N ASP A 325 -18.88 -6.36 1.37
CA ASP A 325 -18.78 -7.04 2.66
C ASP A 325 -19.07 -6.09 3.84
N VAL A 326 -19.04 -4.77 3.61
CA VAL A 326 -19.25 -3.76 4.64
C VAL A 326 -20.55 -2.98 4.41
N ALA A 327 -20.68 -2.26 3.28
CA ALA A 327 -21.79 -1.34 3.08
C ALA A 327 -23.12 -2.07 2.77
N ILE A 328 -23.13 -3.01 1.82
CA ILE A 328 -24.32 -3.79 1.44
C ILE A 328 -24.75 -4.70 2.59
N GLU A 329 -23.83 -5.28 3.33
CA GLU A 329 -24.13 -6.11 4.49
C GLU A 329 -24.84 -5.31 5.59
N GLY A 330 -24.58 -4.02 5.71
CA GLY A 330 -25.16 -3.10 6.68
C GLY A 330 -24.81 -3.39 8.14
N ASN A 331 -24.89 -2.39 8.99
CA ASN A 331 -24.62 -2.50 10.43
C ASN A 331 -23.26 -3.11 10.82
N ILE A 332 -22.26 -2.98 9.93
CA ILE A 332 -20.89 -3.38 10.20
C ILE A 332 -20.17 -2.23 10.88
N ASN A 333 -19.95 -2.31 12.19
CA ASN A 333 -19.16 -1.33 12.94
C ASN A 333 -17.67 -1.67 12.84
N ALA A 334 -17.05 -1.33 11.72
CA ALA A 334 -15.61 -1.44 11.48
C ALA A 334 -15.02 -0.04 11.22
N VAL A 335 -13.84 0.23 11.76
CA VAL A 335 -13.13 1.49 11.56
C VAL A 335 -12.00 1.28 10.55
N PHE A 336 -11.99 2.08 9.50
CA PHE A 336 -10.93 2.09 8.49
C PHE A 336 -10.06 3.33 8.73
N ALA A 337 -8.91 3.13 9.36
CA ALA A 337 -7.91 4.18 9.60
C ALA A 337 -7.05 4.34 8.34
N ILE A 338 -7.35 5.37 7.55
CA ILE A 338 -6.77 5.59 6.23
C ILE A 338 -5.59 6.55 6.37
N ASP A 339 -4.40 5.98 6.45
CA ASP A 339 -3.15 6.70 6.58
C ASP A 339 -2.62 7.15 5.20
N ARG A 340 -1.78 8.17 5.12
CA ARG A 340 -1.22 8.74 3.89
C ARG A 340 -2.29 9.25 2.92
N ALA A 341 -3.35 9.82 3.44
CA ALA A 341 -4.34 10.51 2.63
C ALA A 341 -3.76 11.78 1.98
N GLY A 342 -4.26 12.15 0.80
CA GLY A 342 -3.80 13.32 0.07
C GLY A 342 -2.42 13.15 -0.56
N ILE A 343 -1.68 14.24 -0.66
CA ILE A 343 -0.35 14.29 -1.29
C ILE A 343 0.72 13.86 -0.30
N VAL A 344 1.52 12.85 -0.65
CA VAL A 344 2.54 12.26 0.21
C VAL A 344 3.99 12.64 -0.13
N GLY A 345 4.21 13.49 -1.11
CA GLY A 345 5.51 14.04 -1.47
C GLY A 345 6.55 12.98 -1.82
N ALA A 346 7.52 12.75 -0.93
CA ALA A 346 8.68 11.87 -1.18
C ALA A 346 8.34 10.40 -1.49
N ASP A 347 7.15 9.91 -1.15
CA ASP A 347 6.71 8.56 -1.51
C ASP A 347 6.39 8.44 -3.01
N GLY A 348 6.12 9.56 -3.67
CA GLY A 348 5.95 9.66 -5.12
C GLY A 348 4.52 9.40 -5.61
N ALA A 349 4.34 9.55 -6.92
CA ALA A 349 3.03 9.58 -7.58
C ALA A 349 2.16 8.32 -7.31
N THR A 350 2.78 7.14 -7.16
CA THR A 350 2.06 5.88 -6.93
C THR A 350 1.54 5.73 -5.50
N HIS A 351 1.93 6.62 -4.60
CA HIS A 351 1.57 6.56 -3.17
C HIS A 351 0.66 7.71 -2.73
N ASN A 352 0.35 8.66 -3.61
CA ASN A 352 -0.60 9.72 -3.29
C ASN A 352 -1.99 9.14 -3.02
N GLY A 353 -2.57 9.53 -1.89
CA GLY A 353 -3.90 9.14 -1.44
C GLY A 353 -4.97 10.12 -1.94
N VAL A 354 -4.93 10.51 -3.21
CA VAL A 354 -5.80 11.56 -3.77
C VAL A 354 -7.12 11.02 -4.35
N PHE A 355 -7.25 9.70 -4.50
CA PHE A 355 -8.45 9.07 -5.04
C PHE A 355 -9.44 8.62 -3.97
N ASP A 356 -9.02 8.61 -2.69
CA ASP A 356 -9.79 8.03 -1.60
C ASP A 356 -11.15 8.70 -1.39
N ILE A 357 -11.22 10.02 -1.41
CA ILE A 357 -12.48 10.75 -1.28
C ILE A 357 -13.48 10.32 -2.36
N ALA A 358 -13.04 10.24 -3.61
CA ALA A 358 -13.91 9.92 -4.73
C ALA A 358 -14.56 8.54 -4.60
N TYR A 359 -13.79 7.51 -4.26
CA TYR A 359 -14.36 6.17 -4.14
C TYR A 359 -15.06 5.93 -2.78
N LEU A 360 -14.58 6.51 -1.67
CA LEU A 360 -15.23 6.35 -0.37
C LEU A 360 -16.62 7.00 -0.34
N ARG A 361 -16.79 8.18 -0.94
CA ARG A 361 -18.08 8.86 -1.03
C ARG A 361 -19.12 8.14 -1.88
N SER A 362 -18.68 7.25 -2.77
CA SER A 362 -19.60 6.43 -3.54
C SER A 362 -20.16 5.23 -2.76
N ILE A 363 -19.63 4.95 -1.55
CA ILE A 363 -20.02 3.83 -0.71
C ILE A 363 -21.20 4.25 0.20
N PRO A 364 -22.40 3.65 0.05
CA PRO A 364 -23.58 4.04 0.84
C PRO A 364 -23.37 3.78 2.34
N GLY A 365 -23.75 4.73 3.18
CA GLY A 365 -23.74 4.56 4.63
C GLY A 365 -22.36 4.57 5.28
N LEU A 366 -21.29 4.82 4.54
CA LEU A 366 -19.95 4.97 5.10
C LEU A 366 -19.76 6.38 5.65
N THR A 367 -19.48 6.48 6.94
CA THR A 367 -19.10 7.75 7.58
C THR A 367 -17.64 8.07 7.29
N ILE A 368 -17.34 9.27 6.77
CA ILE A 368 -15.97 9.67 6.40
C ILE A 368 -15.59 10.89 7.25
N LEU A 369 -14.62 10.71 8.15
CA LEU A 369 -14.10 11.71 9.07
C LEU A 369 -12.72 12.18 8.64
N CYS A 370 -12.48 13.49 8.67
CA CYS A 370 -11.24 14.11 8.20
C CYS A 370 -10.61 14.99 9.30
N PRO A 371 -9.85 14.42 10.24
CA PRO A 371 -9.18 15.21 11.29
C PRO A 371 -8.12 16.13 10.70
N SER A 372 -8.07 17.37 11.20
CA SER A 372 -7.12 18.39 10.79
C SER A 372 -5.90 18.49 11.71
N ASN A 373 -6.02 17.91 12.92
CA ASN A 373 -4.97 17.92 13.93
C ASN A 373 -5.07 16.69 14.84
N PHE A 374 -4.13 16.56 15.76
CA PHE A 374 -4.01 15.40 16.64
C PHE A 374 -5.16 15.28 17.64
N ALA A 375 -5.72 16.40 18.13
CA ALA A 375 -6.85 16.38 19.06
C ALA A 375 -8.09 15.83 18.36
N GLU A 376 -8.38 16.30 17.17
CA GLU A 376 -9.50 15.82 16.35
C GLU A 376 -9.35 14.34 15.97
N LEU A 377 -8.13 13.87 15.64
CA LEU A 377 -7.92 12.44 15.37
C LEU A 377 -8.29 11.57 16.58
N LYS A 378 -7.91 11.98 17.79
CA LYS A 378 -8.27 11.26 19.03
C LYS A 378 -9.79 11.23 19.26
N SER A 379 -10.44 12.38 19.11
CA SER A 379 -11.88 12.52 19.26
C SER A 379 -12.64 11.71 18.21
N MET A 380 -12.23 11.78 16.95
CA MET A 380 -12.84 11.04 15.83
C MET A 380 -12.66 9.53 15.95
N LEU A 381 -11.49 9.05 16.39
CA LEU A 381 -11.27 7.63 16.64
C LEU A 381 -12.15 7.10 17.79
N THR A 382 -12.29 7.89 18.84
CA THR A 382 -13.17 7.57 19.97
C THR A 382 -14.64 7.51 19.53
N ARG A 383 -15.09 8.49 18.73
CA ARG A 383 -16.45 8.51 18.18
C ARG A 383 -16.70 7.28 17.29
N ALA A 384 -15.79 6.99 16.36
CA ALA A 384 -15.91 5.86 15.44
C ALA A 384 -16.09 4.52 16.17
N LEU A 385 -15.40 4.35 17.30
CA LEU A 385 -15.46 3.12 18.08
C LEU A 385 -16.68 3.00 18.99
N TYR A 386 -17.27 4.12 19.47
CA TYR A 386 -18.26 4.07 20.54
C TYR A 386 -19.61 4.73 20.22
N HIS A 387 -19.65 5.59 19.21
CA HIS A 387 -20.83 6.42 18.94
C HIS A 387 -21.40 6.23 17.54
N GLU A 388 -20.69 5.50 16.65
CA GLU A 388 -21.20 5.15 15.32
C GLU A 388 -21.72 3.72 15.31
N SER A 389 -22.78 3.49 14.55
CA SER A 389 -23.40 2.16 14.39
C SER A 389 -22.98 1.44 13.09
N GLY A 390 -22.46 2.20 12.12
CA GLY A 390 -21.98 1.71 10.82
C GLY A 390 -20.48 1.77 10.67
N ALA A 391 -20.00 1.54 9.47
CA ALA A 391 -18.60 1.65 9.13
C ALA A 391 -18.12 3.10 9.09
N VAL A 392 -16.90 3.32 9.55
CA VAL A 392 -16.29 4.64 9.62
C VAL A 392 -14.91 4.62 8.97
N ALA A 393 -14.68 5.54 8.04
CA ALA A 393 -13.37 5.85 7.50
C ALA A 393 -12.81 7.11 8.19
N ILE A 394 -11.60 7.04 8.73
CA ILE A 394 -10.88 8.20 9.28
C ILE A 394 -9.68 8.45 8.40
N ARG A 395 -9.72 9.54 7.64
CA ARG A 395 -8.72 9.90 6.64
C ARG A 395 -7.75 10.94 7.19
N TYR A 396 -6.46 10.62 7.29
CA TYR A 396 -5.44 11.54 7.81
C TYR A 396 -4.14 11.49 7.00
N PRO A 397 -3.36 12.61 6.97
CA PRO A 397 -2.18 12.74 6.12
C PRO A 397 -0.96 12.04 6.71
N ARG A 398 0.06 11.90 5.88
CA ARG A 398 1.42 11.56 6.30
C ARG A 398 2.06 12.73 7.05
N GLY A 399 2.70 12.47 8.18
CA GLY A 399 3.52 13.47 8.90
C GLY A 399 2.81 14.10 10.08
N GLY A 400 3.23 15.31 10.44
CA GLY A 400 2.74 16.07 11.59
C GLY A 400 1.51 16.93 11.26
N GLN A 401 0.90 17.52 12.29
CA GLN A 401 -0.15 18.53 12.12
C GLN A 401 0.47 19.90 11.74
N GLY A 402 -0.37 20.76 11.13
CA GLY A 402 -0.02 22.16 10.88
C GLY A 402 -0.26 23.08 12.09
N ASN A 403 -0.44 24.37 11.82
CA ASN A 403 -0.66 25.39 12.85
C ASN A 403 -2.08 25.36 13.44
N PHE A 404 -3.03 24.74 12.74
CA PHE A 404 -4.40 24.58 13.24
C PHE A 404 -4.45 23.48 14.29
N THR A 405 -4.74 23.86 15.55
CA THR A 405 -4.72 22.95 16.71
C THR A 405 -6.04 22.89 17.48
N ALA A 406 -7.03 23.71 17.11
CA ALA A 406 -8.33 23.72 17.76
C ALA A 406 -9.09 22.42 17.49
N ASP A 407 -9.71 21.83 18.52
CA ASP A 407 -10.64 20.72 18.38
C ASP A 407 -12.03 21.25 18.05
N THR A 408 -12.50 21.01 16.84
CA THR A 408 -13.81 21.44 16.35
C THR A 408 -14.83 20.30 16.33
N THR A 409 -14.52 19.16 16.90
CA THR A 409 -15.39 17.96 16.87
C THR A 409 -16.66 18.08 17.71
N ALA A 410 -16.83 19.15 18.49
CA ALA A 410 -18.08 19.47 19.12
C ALA A 410 -19.23 19.68 18.11
N ASN A 411 -18.91 20.15 16.91
CA ASN A 411 -19.80 20.15 15.75
C ASN A 411 -19.26 19.18 14.69
N TRP A 412 -19.83 17.99 14.63
CA TRP A 412 -19.31 16.89 13.83
C TRP A 412 -19.44 17.10 12.33
N ALA A 413 -20.50 17.76 11.86
CA ALA A 413 -20.69 17.93 10.43
C ALA A 413 -19.74 18.99 9.87
N SER A 414 -19.81 20.19 10.35
CA SER A 414 -18.99 21.32 9.87
C SER A 414 -19.01 22.48 10.86
N CYS A 415 -18.06 23.38 10.75
CA CYS A 415 -18.07 24.63 11.52
C CYS A 415 -17.56 25.80 10.68
N ILE A 416 -18.07 26.99 10.96
CA ILE A 416 -17.47 28.24 10.51
C ILE A 416 -16.30 28.53 11.44
N TYR A 417 -15.09 28.49 10.91
CA TYR A 417 -13.90 28.69 11.74
C TYR A 417 -13.44 30.15 11.78
N LYS A 418 -13.58 30.85 10.65
CA LYS A 418 -13.13 32.23 10.53
C LYS A 418 -14.14 33.06 9.76
N THR A 419 -14.53 34.20 10.32
CA THR A 419 -15.30 35.24 9.63
C THR A 419 -14.56 36.56 9.72
N SER A 420 -14.64 37.36 8.66
CA SER A 420 -14.12 38.72 8.72
C SER A 420 -14.97 39.57 9.69
N PRO A 421 -14.34 40.27 10.66
CA PRO A 421 -15.09 40.86 11.80
C PRO A 421 -15.91 42.10 11.47
N LYS A 422 -15.95 42.58 10.23
CA LYS A 422 -16.54 43.89 9.92
C LYS A 422 -17.80 43.89 9.07
N HIS A 423 -18.29 42.74 8.57
CA HIS A 423 -19.49 42.71 7.72
C HIS A 423 -20.35 41.49 7.98
N GLU A 424 -21.66 41.63 7.81
CA GLU A 424 -22.65 40.57 7.99
C GLU A 424 -22.55 39.46 6.96
N PHE A 425 -21.95 39.72 5.79
CA PHE A 425 -21.79 38.75 4.70
C PHE A 425 -20.37 38.72 4.16
N ALA A 426 -19.78 37.52 4.02
CA ALA A 426 -18.53 37.34 3.34
C ALA A 426 -18.72 37.42 1.83
N SER A 427 -17.78 38.05 1.10
CA SER A 427 -17.76 38.04 -0.36
C SER A 427 -17.18 36.74 -0.92
N VAL A 428 -16.34 36.09 -0.14
CA VAL A 428 -15.68 34.82 -0.50
C VAL A 428 -15.86 33.81 0.64
N THR A 429 -16.21 32.59 0.28
CA THR A 429 -16.21 31.44 1.20
C THR A 429 -15.15 30.44 0.74
N ILE A 430 -14.28 30.00 1.67
CA ILE A 430 -13.35 28.89 1.44
C ILE A 430 -13.85 27.69 2.24
N VAL A 431 -14.17 26.61 1.55
CA VAL A 431 -14.57 25.32 2.15
C VAL A 431 -13.36 24.38 2.13
N SER A 432 -13.05 23.77 3.27
CA SER A 432 -11.90 22.86 3.36
C SER A 432 -12.09 21.80 4.46
N TYR A 433 -11.31 20.73 4.40
CA TYR A 433 -11.28 19.66 5.39
C TYR A 433 -9.85 19.13 5.63
N GLY A 434 -9.71 18.37 6.70
CA GLY A 434 -8.44 17.72 7.03
C GLY A 434 -7.30 18.73 7.15
N ILE A 435 -6.10 18.32 6.76
CA ILE A 435 -4.89 19.14 6.87
C ILE A 435 -4.95 20.42 6.02
N MET A 436 -5.76 20.44 4.96
CA MET A 436 -5.88 21.58 4.05
C MET A 436 -6.49 22.81 4.69
N ILE A 437 -7.08 22.68 5.88
CA ILE A 437 -7.57 23.84 6.66
C ILE A 437 -6.45 24.85 6.95
N ASN A 438 -5.21 24.40 7.09
CA ASN A 438 -4.07 25.28 7.31
C ASN A 438 -3.85 26.24 6.13
N GLU A 439 -3.90 25.71 4.91
CA GLU A 439 -3.77 26.49 3.68
C GLU A 439 -4.99 27.42 3.46
N ALA A 440 -6.18 26.92 3.79
CA ALA A 440 -7.42 27.72 3.71
C ALA A 440 -7.37 28.93 4.66
N LEU A 441 -6.88 28.76 5.88
CA LEU A 441 -6.72 29.86 6.83
C LEU A 441 -5.65 30.85 6.40
N LEU A 442 -4.53 30.38 5.87
CA LEU A 442 -3.48 31.25 5.35
C LEU A 442 -4.00 32.06 4.15
N ALA A 443 -4.72 31.44 3.22
CA ALA A 443 -5.34 32.13 2.09
C ALA A 443 -6.37 33.18 2.56
N ALA A 444 -7.16 32.86 3.58
CA ALA A 444 -8.13 33.81 4.16
C ALA A 444 -7.44 35.02 4.80
N ASP A 445 -6.30 34.83 5.47
CA ASP A 445 -5.49 35.92 6.02
C ASP A 445 -4.98 36.85 4.91
N LEU A 446 -4.38 36.28 3.87
CA LEU A 446 -3.85 37.03 2.72
C LEU A 446 -4.95 37.82 2.00
N LEU A 447 -6.12 37.24 1.78
CA LEU A 447 -7.27 37.91 1.19
C LEU A 447 -7.81 39.03 2.07
N SER A 448 -7.86 38.80 3.38
CA SER A 448 -8.29 39.82 4.36
C SER A 448 -7.35 41.03 4.36
N ASP A 449 -6.06 40.84 4.22
CA ASP A 449 -5.07 41.91 4.11
C ASP A 449 -5.28 42.75 2.83
N LEU A 450 -5.87 42.16 1.80
CA LEU A 450 -6.29 42.88 0.56
C LEU A 450 -7.65 43.53 0.67
N GLY A 451 -8.30 43.48 1.85
CA GLY A 451 -9.62 44.10 2.06
C GLY A 451 -10.79 43.23 1.57
N ILE A 452 -10.56 41.96 1.22
CA ILE A 452 -11.61 41.03 0.79
C ILE A 452 -12.18 40.33 2.02
N HIS A 453 -13.52 40.29 2.15
CA HIS A 453 -14.20 39.64 3.25
C HIS A 453 -14.32 38.15 3.01
N VAL A 454 -13.64 37.34 3.83
CA VAL A 454 -13.55 35.89 3.69
C VAL A 454 -14.12 35.20 4.92
N GLN A 455 -14.87 34.13 4.69
CA GLN A 455 -15.17 33.13 5.72
C GLN A 455 -14.54 31.80 5.34
N VAL A 456 -14.17 30.99 6.34
CA VAL A 456 -13.63 29.65 6.15
C VAL A 456 -14.57 28.65 6.81
N TRP A 457 -15.03 27.69 6.00
CA TRP A 457 -15.85 26.57 6.43
C TRP A 457 -14.99 25.33 6.54
N LYS A 458 -14.88 24.81 7.75
CA LYS A 458 -14.20 23.57 8.03
C LYS A 458 -15.20 22.43 8.07
N ILE A 459 -14.99 21.40 7.27
CA ILE A 459 -15.80 20.19 7.20
C ILE A 459 -15.08 19.09 7.98
N ASN A 460 -15.76 18.47 8.95
CA ASN A 460 -15.24 17.37 9.74
C ASN A 460 -15.67 16.01 9.19
N GLU A 461 -16.89 15.93 8.66
CA GLU A 461 -17.51 14.75 8.09
C GLU A 461 -17.95 15.06 6.64
N ILE A 462 -17.46 14.30 5.68
CA ILE A 462 -17.68 14.56 4.23
C ILE A 462 -18.59 13.55 3.55
N SER A 463 -19.07 12.53 4.24
CA SER A 463 -19.87 11.44 3.67
C SER A 463 -21.18 11.89 3.04
N GLU A 464 -21.92 12.78 3.71
CA GLU A 464 -23.21 13.30 3.26
C GLU A 464 -23.27 14.84 3.35
N THR A 465 -22.16 15.52 3.12
CA THR A 465 -22.00 16.97 3.35
C THR A 465 -23.07 17.80 2.66
N TYR A 466 -23.55 17.40 1.48
CA TYR A 466 -24.63 18.12 0.78
C TYR A 466 -25.97 18.10 1.52
N ARG A 467 -26.21 17.09 2.38
CA ARG A 467 -27.43 17.04 3.23
C ARG A 467 -27.31 17.91 4.47
N PHE A 468 -26.10 18.27 4.87
CA PHE A 468 -25.81 19.10 6.04
C PHE A 468 -25.66 20.58 5.73
N LEU A 469 -25.69 20.99 4.46
CA LEU A 469 -25.87 22.39 4.11
C LEU A 469 -27.29 22.78 4.47
N SER A 470 -27.50 23.18 5.75
CA SER A 470 -28.76 23.74 6.17
C SER A 470 -29.08 24.99 5.34
N ASP A 471 -30.35 25.38 5.27
CA ASP A 471 -30.74 26.61 4.59
C ASP A 471 -29.99 27.82 5.14
N GLU A 472 -29.71 27.84 6.44
CA GLU A 472 -28.93 28.88 7.11
C GLU A 472 -27.47 28.90 6.57
N MET A 473 -26.86 27.74 6.39
CA MET A 473 -25.52 27.60 5.80
C MET A 473 -25.52 28.09 4.35
N ARG A 474 -26.48 27.66 3.54
CA ARG A 474 -26.61 28.09 2.14
C ARG A 474 -26.72 29.62 2.03
N HIS A 475 -27.53 30.23 2.86
CA HIS A 475 -27.71 31.71 2.89
C HIS A 475 -26.48 32.48 3.42
N SER A 476 -25.59 31.81 4.17
CA SER A 476 -24.36 32.44 4.67
C SER A 476 -23.16 32.35 3.72
N LEU A 477 -23.27 31.57 2.65
CA LEU A 477 -22.18 31.47 1.66
C LEU A 477 -21.99 32.82 0.94
N GLY A 478 -20.74 33.19 0.71
CA GLY A 478 -20.40 34.36 -0.09
C GLY A 478 -20.75 34.17 -1.58
N ASN A 479 -20.66 35.25 -2.35
CA ASN A 479 -20.95 35.23 -3.80
C ASN A 479 -20.04 34.26 -4.57
N THR A 480 -18.84 33.98 -4.03
CA THR A 480 -17.86 33.07 -4.60
C THR A 480 -17.46 32.02 -3.58
N VAL A 481 -17.55 30.75 -3.95
CA VAL A 481 -17.18 29.62 -3.10
C VAL A 481 -15.98 28.91 -3.71
N TYR A 482 -14.89 28.80 -2.96
CA TYR A 482 -13.73 27.99 -3.30
C TYR A 482 -13.70 26.76 -2.42
N VAL A 483 -13.49 25.56 -3.03
CA VAL A 483 -13.25 24.33 -2.29
C VAL A 483 -11.79 23.98 -2.39
N LEU A 484 -11.10 23.94 -1.25
CA LEU A 484 -9.69 23.63 -1.15
C LEU A 484 -9.50 22.24 -0.55
N GLU A 485 -9.07 21.29 -1.38
CA GLU A 485 -8.93 19.89 -1.02
C GLU A 485 -7.72 19.23 -1.67
N ASP A 486 -7.19 18.17 -1.03
CA ASP A 486 -6.05 17.38 -1.52
C ASP A 486 -6.50 16.06 -2.17
N ALA A 487 -7.49 16.15 -3.06
CA ALA A 487 -8.11 15.05 -3.78
C ALA A 487 -8.15 15.33 -5.30
N VAL A 488 -8.53 14.31 -6.09
CA VAL A 488 -8.84 14.50 -7.52
C VAL A 488 -10.14 15.27 -7.67
N CYS A 489 -10.29 16.03 -8.77
CA CYS A 489 -11.49 16.86 -8.99
C CYS A 489 -12.78 16.04 -9.14
N ASN A 490 -12.69 14.89 -9.84
CA ASN A 490 -13.87 14.07 -10.10
C ASN A 490 -14.27 13.25 -8.86
N GLY A 491 -15.52 13.33 -8.43
CA GLY A 491 -16.05 12.66 -7.25
C GLY A 491 -15.66 13.29 -5.92
N CYS A 492 -14.97 14.43 -5.93
CA CYS A 492 -14.53 15.15 -4.74
C CYS A 492 -15.66 15.92 -4.05
N LEU A 493 -15.33 16.56 -2.92
CA LEU A 493 -16.29 17.42 -2.20
C LEU A 493 -16.71 18.63 -3.04
N GLY A 494 -15.77 19.27 -3.75
CA GLY A 494 -16.04 20.45 -4.56
C GLY A 494 -17.04 20.18 -5.67
N GLU A 495 -16.92 19.08 -6.41
CA GLU A 495 -17.89 18.70 -7.45
C GLU A 495 -19.29 18.48 -6.86
N CYS A 496 -19.38 17.87 -5.69
CA CYS A 496 -20.64 17.63 -5.02
C CYS A 496 -21.31 18.93 -4.54
N LEU A 497 -20.52 19.83 -3.94
CA LEU A 497 -21.03 21.12 -3.51
C LEU A 497 -21.47 21.96 -4.72
N ALA A 498 -20.69 21.96 -5.79
CA ALA A 498 -21.04 22.61 -7.05
C ALA A 498 -22.40 22.13 -7.57
N SER A 499 -22.60 20.81 -7.63
CA SER A 499 -23.89 20.24 -8.07
C SER A 499 -25.06 20.60 -7.16
N SER A 500 -24.84 20.70 -5.85
CA SER A 500 -25.91 21.00 -4.88
C SER A 500 -26.24 22.49 -4.76
N LEU A 501 -25.35 23.39 -5.23
CA LEU A 501 -25.50 24.84 -5.18
C LEU A 501 -25.89 25.47 -6.52
N GLN A 502 -25.96 24.69 -7.61
CA GLN A 502 -26.25 25.21 -8.96
C GLN A 502 -27.57 25.98 -9.08
N ASP A 503 -28.57 25.64 -8.27
CA ASP A 503 -29.86 26.31 -8.31
C ASP A 503 -29.87 27.66 -7.59
N ASP A 504 -28.90 27.93 -6.70
CA ASP A 504 -28.90 29.07 -5.81
C ASP A 504 -27.74 30.07 -6.04
N HIS A 505 -26.64 29.66 -6.68
CA HIS A 505 -25.42 30.47 -6.80
C HIS A 505 -24.73 30.30 -8.18
N THR A 506 -24.08 31.37 -8.65
CA THR A 506 -23.14 31.30 -9.78
C THR A 506 -21.83 30.65 -9.27
N ILE A 507 -21.50 29.48 -9.74
CA ILE A 507 -20.26 28.76 -9.40
C ILE A 507 -19.24 29.01 -10.49
#